data_ef7bfd394830257eea004530bda7d4b7
#
_entry.id   ef7bfd394830257eea004530bda7d4b7
#
_cell.length_a   1.000
_cell.length_b   1.000
_cell.length_c   1.000
_cell.angle_alpha   90.00
_cell.angle_beta   90.00
_cell.angle_gamma   90.00
#
_symmetry.space_group_name_H-M   'P 1'
#
loop_
_entity.id
_entity.type
_entity.pdbx_description
1 polymer ?
#
loop_
_entity_poly.entity_id
_entity_poly.type
_entity_poly.pdbx_seq_one_letter_code
_entity_poly.pdbx_strand_id
1 'polypeptide(L)'
;MKLRGAWRRDYSEFFDTQEALLIDAMDNADSIYTVFARLQSLAVKCGCAGKLLLHESVPYTDEMLAAVTKKTVPAFRQCVQPLVQLGLVICEDGIYAIADWEFNQNVPASDAMREGNRVRKASERARKNGKGTRQVKKDKVLAYLTEHPEATNTEVAEKT
;
A
#
# COMPACT_ATOMS: atom_id res chain seq x y z
N MET A 1 8.51 -9.21 -13.82
CA MET A 1 8.43 -9.21 -12.34
C MET A 1 7.22 -8.41 -11.90
N LYS A 2 6.17 -9.03 -11.36
CA LYS A 2 5.00 -8.28 -10.83
C LYS A 2 5.41 -7.69 -9.47
N LEU A 3 5.54 -6.38 -9.39
CA LEU A 3 5.69 -5.66 -8.13
C LEU A 3 4.38 -5.81 -7.34
N ARG A 4 4.34 -6.68 -6.35
CA ARG A 4 3.17 -6.85 -5.48
C ARG A 4 3.11 -5.71 -4.48
N GLY A 5 2.17 -4.79 -4.71
CA GLY A 5 1.50 -4.07 -3.64
C GLY A 5 2.24 -2.95 -2.90
N ALA A 6 3.53 -2.75 -3.10
CA ALA A 6 4.22 -1.60 -2.55
C ALA A 6 4.07 -0.41 -3.50
N TRP A 7 3.32 0.58 -3.13
CA TRP A 7 3.17 1.82 -3.89
C TRP A 7 3.47 3.01 -2.98
N ARG A 8 3.97 4.08 -3.58
CA ARG A 8 4.24 5.36 -2.96
C ARG A 8 3.18 6.34 -3.43
N ARG A 9 2.67 7.15 -2.53
CA ARG A 9 1.84 8.30 -2.89
C ARG A 9 2.76 9.51 -3.05
N ASP A 10 2.70 10.14 -4.20
CA ASP A 10 3.32 11.42 -4.46
C ASP A 10 2.22 12.49 -4.49
N TYR A 11 2.44 13.60 -3.81
CA TYR A 11 1.54 14.74 -3.87
C TYR A 11 1.94 15.62 -5.05
N SER A 12 0.98 15.94 -5.92
CA SER A 12 1.21 16.84 -7.05
C SER A 12 1.67 18.22 -6.63
N GLU A 13 1.30 18.64 -5.42
CA GLU A 13 1.62 19.94 -4.84
C GLU A 13 2.99 19.98 -4.14
N PHE A 14 3.72 18.85 -4.10
CA PHE A 14 5.03 18.81 -3.44
C PHE A 14 6.01 19.85 -4.00
N PHE A 15 6.01 20.04 -5.32
CA PHE A 15 6.91 21.00 -5.97
C PHE A 15 6.51 22.47 -5.78
N ASP A 16 5.34 22.73 -5.21
CA ASP A 16 4.86 24.07 -4.86
C ASP A 16 5.15 24.43 -3.39
N THR A 17 5.75 23.49 -2.62
CA THR A 17 6.10 23.73 -1.23
C THR A 17 7.34 24.63 -1.08
N GLN A 18 7.48 25.28 0.06
CA GLN A 18 8.66 26.11 0.35
C GLN A 18 9.95 25.27 0.36
N GLU A 19 9.90 24.05 0.85
CA GLU A 19 11.00 23.11 0.88
C GLU A 19 11.49 22.77 -0.53
N ALA A 20 10.58 22.51 -1.45
CA ALA A 20 10.91 22.22 -2.84
C ALA A 20 11.52 23.44 -3.54
N LEU A 21 10.96 24.63 -3.35
CA LEU A 21 11.52 25.88 -3.91
C LEU A 21 12.93 26.17 -3.38
N LEU A 22 13.21 25.84 -2.11
CA LEU A 22 14.56 25.97 -1.55
C LEU A 22 15.53 24.96 -2.14
N ILE A 23 15.07 23.73 -2.41
CA ILE A 23 15.88 22.71 -3.11
C ILE A 23 16.17 23.15 -4.54
N ASP A 24 15.19 23.67 -5.26
CA ASP A 24 15.34 24.14 -6.66
C ASP A 24 16.37 25.25 -6.81
N ALA A 25 16.60 26.03 -5.75
CA ALA A 25 17.64 27.07 -5.71
C ALA A 25 19.07 26.50 -5.51
N MET A 26 19.21 25.19 -5.29
CA MET A 26 20.53 24.54 -5.09
C MET A 26 21.08 23.99 -6.41
N ASP A 27 22.40 24.10 -6.60
CA ASP A 27 23.09 23.62 -7.83
C ASP A 27 22.91 22.12 -8.08
N ASN A 28 22.62 21.33 -7.04
CA ASN A 28 22.46 19.87 -7.12
C ASN A 28 21.02 19.41 -6.88
N ALA A 29 20.02 20.24 -7.15
CA ALA A 29 18.60 19.99 -6.94
C ALA A 29 18.14 18.62 -7.48
N ASP A 30 18.44 18.30 -8.72
CA ASP A 30 18.10 17.00 -9.37
C ASP A 30 18.64 15.79 -8.59
N SER A 31 19.86 15.95 -8.06
CA SER A 31 20.49 14.89 -7.25
C SER A 31 19.79 14.73 -5.89
N ILE A 32 19.39 15.83 -5.28
CA ILE A 32 18.64 15.84 -4.00
C ILE A 32 17.28 15.17 -4.22
N TYR A 33 16.52 15.57 -5.24
CA TYR A 33 15.24 14.92 -5.57
C TYR A 33 15.38 13.43 -5.88
N THR A 34 16.41 13.06 -6.63
CA THR A 34 16.69 11.66 -6.95
C THR A 34 16.98 10.85 -5.68
N VAL A 35 17.79 11.38 -4.76
CA VAL A 35 18.07 10.74 -3.47
C VAL A 35 16.80 10.63 -2.66
N PHE A 36 16.03 11.71 -2.51
CA PHE A 36 14.78 11.71 -1.76
C PHE A 36 13.78 10.68 -2.29
N ALA A 37 13.54 10.65 -3.59
CA ALA A 37 12.65 9.68 -4.22
C ALA A 37 13.07 8.23 -3.98
N ARG A 38 14.38 7.94 -3.98
CA ARG A 38 14.92 6.60 -3.68
C ARG A 38 14.78 6.23 -2.22
N LEU A 39 15.00 7.17 -1.29
CA LEU A 39 14.79 6.96 0.15
C LEU A 39 13.31 6.67 0.44
N GLN A 40 12.38 7.43 -0.14
CA GLN A 40 10.95 7.18 -0.02
C GLN A 40 10.57 5.79 -0.56
N SER A 41 11.11 5.41 -1.73
CA SER A 41 10.87 4.08 -2.31
C SER A 41 11.45 2.95 -1.44
N LEU A 42 12.58 3.20 -0.77
CA LEU A 42 13.17 2.27 0.19
C LEU A 42 12.30 2.15 1.44
N ALA A 43 11.82 3.27 1.99
CA ALA A 43 10.93 3.30 3.15
C ALA A 43 9.64 2.47 2.94
N VAL A 44 9.04 2.56 1.73
CA VAL A 44 7.91 1.69 1.34
C VAL A 44 8.28 0.21 1.41
N LYS A 45 9.48 -0.15 0.94
CA LYS A 45 9.95 -1.55 0.95
C LYS A 45 10.29 -2.05 2.35
N CYS A 46 10.84 -1.18 3.20
CA CYS A 46 11.14 -1.51 4.59
C CYS A 46 9.86 -1.82 5.38
N GLY A 47 8.75 -1.12 5.11
CA GLY A 47 7.49 -1.32 5.82
C GLY A 47 7.50 -0.90 7.30
N CYS A 48 8.48 -0.09 7.70
CA CYS A 48 8.75 0.29 9.10
C CYS A 48 8.33 1.74 9.39
N ALA A 49 7.10 2.11 9.04
CA ALA A 49 6.53 3.45 9.28
C ALA A 49 7.45 4.60 8.87
N GLY A 50 8.06 4.50 7.68
CA GLY A 50 8.96 5.52 7.13
C GLY A 50 10.41 5.40 7.56
N LYS A 51 10.74 4.57 8.55
CA LYS A 51 12.12 4.32 8.98
C LYS A 51 12.87 3.46 7.98
N LEU A 52 14.12 3.80 7.73
CA LEU A 52 15.00 3.05 6.83
C LEU A 52 15.75 1.99 7.62
N LEU A 53 15.13 0.82 7.74
CA LEU A 53 15.68 -0.33 8.45
C LEU A 53 15.86 -1.49 7.49
N LEU A 54 17.00 -2.17 7.53
CA LEU A 54 17.29 -3.35 6.73
C LEU A 54 16.42 -4.54 7.16
N HIS A 55 16.27 -4.70 8.48
CA HIS A 55 15.33 -5.55 9.18
C HIS A 55 14.71 -4.73 10.30
N GLU A 56 13.75 -5.26 11.02
CA GLU A 56 12.97 -4.53 12.04
C GLU A 56 13.80 -3.71 13.03
N SER A 57 15.09 -4.01 13.20
CA SER A 57 15.98 -3.38 14.20
C SER A 57 17.32 -2.88 13.66
N VAL A 58 17.68 -3.17 12.41
CA VAL A 58 19.00 -2.82 11.85
C VAL A 58 18.90 -1.60 10.95
N PRO A 59 19.46 -0.43 11.32
CA PRO A 59 19.42 0.76 10.47
C PRO A 59 20.30 0.60 9.23
N TYR A 60 19.89 1.24 8.14
CA TYR A 60 20.76 1.43 6.98
C TYR A 60 21.89 2.40 7.32
N THR A 61 23.13 2.01 7.01
CA THR A 61 24.29 2.90 7.13
C THR A 61 24.37 3.85 5.93
N ASP A 62 25.16 4.92 6.06
CA ASP A 62 25.44 5.86 4.96
C ASP A 62 25.96 5.15 3.70
N GLU A 63 26.83 4.14 3.86
CA GLU A 63 27.38 3.36 2.76
C GLU A 63 26.29 2.58 2.03
N MET A 64 25.38 1.96 2.78
CA MET A 64 24.25 1.22 2.21
C MET A 64 23.28 2.16 1.50
N LEU A 65 22.97 3.32 2.10
CA LEU A 65 22.08 4.32 1.48
C LEU A 65 22.73 4.95 0.25
N ALA A 66 24.03 5.20 0.28
CA ALA A 66 24.78 5.67 -0.90
C ALA A 66 24.70 4.65 -2.04
N ALA A 67 24.89 3.36 -1.76
CA ALA A 67 24.73 2.28 -2.74
C ALA A 67 23.31 2.21 -3.32
N VAL A 68 22.27 2.26 -2.47
CA VAL A 68 20.85 2.26 -2.88
C VAL A 68 20.53 3.48 -3.76
N THR A 69 21.07 4.63 -3.41
CA THR A 69 20.86 5.89 -4.18
C THR A 69 21.78 6.02 -5.39
N LYS A 70 22.68 5.07 -5.60
CA LYS A 70 23.70 5.06 -6.66
C LYS A 70 24.59 6.31 -6.61
N LYS A 71 24.98 6.70 -5.43
CA LYS A 71 25.89 7.83 -5.16
C LYS A 71 27.13 7.32 -4.41
N THR A 72 28.20 8.12 -4.41
CA THR A 72 29.28 7.93 -3.44
C THR A 72 28.82 8.43 -2.06
N VAL A 73 29.46 7.96 -0.99
CA VAL A 73 29.09 8.38 0.38
C VAL A 73 29.15 9.90 0.57
N PRO A 74 30.20 10.61 0.10
CA PRO A 74 30.22 12.08 0.18
C PRO A 74 29.09 12.73 -0.61
N ALA A 75 28.78 12.26 -1.83
CA ALA A 75 27.69 12.81 -2.64
C ALA A 75 26.30 12.50 -2.01
N PHE A 76 26.13 11.34 -1.39
CA PHE A 76 24.93 11.02 -0.64
C PHE A 76 24.75 11.99 0.53
N ARG A 77 25.79 12.21 1.35
CA ARG A 77 25.75 13.15 2.47
C ARG A 77 25.43 14.58 2.04
N GLN A 78 26.01 15.03 0.93
CA GLN A 78 25.69 16.36 0.36
C GLN A 78 24.21 16.48 -0.07
N CYS A 79 23.60 15.40 -0.52
CA CYS A 79 22.19 15.42 -0.91
C CYS A 79 21.23 15.23 0.27
N VAL A 80 21.59 14.41 1.26
CA VAL A 80 20.70 14.12 2.38
C VAL A 80 20.68 15.23 3.42
N GLN A 81 21.78 15.98 3.56
CA GLN A 81 21.89 17.07 4.53
C GLN A 81 20.84 18.17 4.33
N PRO A 82 20.60 18.70 3.11
CA PRO A 82 19.49 19.63 2.87
C PRO A 82 18.12 19.04 3.21
N LEU A 83 17.90 17.77 2.89
CA LEU A 83 16.63 17.09 3.21
C LEU A 83 16.38 17.00 4.72
N VAL A 84 17.44 16.80 5.51
CA VAL A 84 17.35 16.81 6.98
C VAL A 84 17.13 18.23 7.50
N GLN A 85 17.83 19.22 6.96
CA GLN A 85 17.67 20.62 7.36
C GLN A 85 16.27 21.18 7.07
N LEU A 86 15.67 20.73 5.96
CA LEU A 86 14.30 21.10 5.57
C LEU A 86 13.22 20.26 6.26
N GLY A 87 13.60 19.29 7.09
CA GLY A 87 12.65 18.45 7.81
C GLY A 87 11.93 17.41 6.93
N LEU A 88 12.39 17.14 5.70
CA LEU A 88 11.84 16.12 4.82
C LEU A 88 12.34 14.71 5.18
N VAL A 89 13.52 14.65 5.78
CA VAL A 89 14.15 13.43 6.31
C VAL A 89 14.56 13.70 7.75
N ILE A 90 14.31 12.76 8.63
CA ILE A 90 14.73 12.79 10.03
C ILE A 90 15.94 11.85 10.16
N CYS A 91 16.94 12.27 10.95
CA CYS A 91 18.05 11.40 11.31
C CYS A 91 18.24 11.45 12.83
N GLU A 92 17.84 10.42 13.53
CA GLU A 92 17.92 10.27 14.98
C GLU A 92 18.67 8.97 15.31
N ASP A 93 19.66 9.05 16.17
CA ASP A 93 20.48 7.90 16.59
C ASP A 93 21.06 7.09 15.42
N GLY A 94 21.38 7.76 14.30
CA GLY A 94 21.86 7.11 13.08
C GLY A 94 20.80 6.40 12.26
N ILE A 95 19.52 6.56 12.60
CA ILE A 95 18.38 6.02 11.85
C ILE A 95 17.78 7.12 11.01
N TYR A 96 17.77 6.92 9.70
CA TYR A 96 17.07 7.80 8.78
C TYR A 96 15.59 7.39 8.69
N ALA A 97 14.71 8.39 8.66
CA ALA A 97 13.28 8.20 8.45
C ALA A 97 12.73 9.31 7.53
N ILE A 98 11.71 8.99 6.77
CA ILE A 98 10.97 10.01 6.01
C ILE A 98 10.00 10.70 6.97
N ALA A 99 10.04 12.03 7.00
CA ALA A 99 9.16 12.82 7.84
C ALA A 99 7.69 12.67 7.40
N ASP A 100 6.78 12.87 8.34
CA ASP A 100 5.32 12.83 8.13
C ASP A 100 4.83 11.62 7.32
N TRP A 101 5.51 10.48 7.47
CA TRP A 101 5.26 9.27 6.69
C TRP A 101 3.80 8.83 6.71
N GLU A 102 3.19 8.75 7.89
CA GLU A 102 1.81 8.29 8.03
C GLU A 102 0.82 9.22 7.34
N PHE A 103 1.02 10.52 7.48
CA PHE A 103 0.24 11.55 6.79
C PHE A 103 0.44 11.46 5.29
N ASN A 104 1.70 11.45 4.82
CA ASN A 104 2.05 11.42 3.41
C ASN A 104 1.58 10.14 2.71
N GLN A 105 1.60 8.99 3.37
CA GLN A 105 1.09 7.73 2.81
C GLN A 105 -0.41 7.53 3.04
N ASN A 106 -1.05 8.39 3.84
CA ASN A 106 -2.47 8.29 4.19
C ASN A 106 -2.84 6.85 4.63
N VAL A 107 -1.99 6.27 5.46
CA VAL A 107 -2.09 4.87 5.91
C VAL A 107 -3.45 4.55 6.50
N PRO A 108 -4.03 5.39 7.40
CA PRO A 108 -5.35 5.12 7.99
C PRO A 108 -6.45 5.04 6.94
N ALA A 109 -6.47 5.96 5.97
CA ALA A 109 -7.50 5.97 4.92
C ALA A 109 -7.32 4.81 3.92
N SER A 110 -6.08 4.41 3.62
CA SER A 110 -5.82 3.25 2.76
C SER A 110 -6.21 1.94 3.42
N ASP A 111 -6.02 1.80 4.71
CA ASP A 111 -6.41 0.60 5.47
C ASP A 111 -7.93 0.51 5.63
N ALA A 112 -8.62 1.62 5.89
CA ALA A 112 -10.08 1.69 5.88
C ALA A 112 -10.65 1.30 4.50
N MET A 113 -10.04 1.76 3.41
CA MET A 113 -10.44 1.38 2.04
C MET A 113 -10.20 -0.11 1.77
N ARG A 114 -9.06 -0.66 2.22
CA ARG A 114 -8.76 -2.10 2.08
C ARG A 114 -9.78 -2.96 2.82
N GLU A 115 -10.11 -2.59 4.05
CA GLU A 115 -11.12 -3.32 4.84
C GLU A 115 -12.51 -3.18 4.22
N GLY A 116 -12.92 -1.99 3.79
CA GLY A 116 -14.16 -1.79 3.05
C GLY A 116 -14.26 -2.65 1.79
N ASN A 117 -13.17 -2.75 1.01
CA ASN A 117 -13.11 -3.61 -0.16
C ASN A 117 -13.16 -5.11 0.20
N ARG A 118 -12.54 -5.51 1.32
CA ARG A 118 -12.58 -6.88 1.83
C ARG A 118 -14.00 -7.28 2.21
N VAL A 119 -14.69 -6.43 2.97
CA VAL A 119 -16.09 -6.65 3.38
C VAL A 119 -17.01 -6.72 2.15
N ARG A 120 -16.87 -5.79 1.20
CA ARG A 120 -17.65 -5.81 -0.03
C ARG A 120 -17.45 -7.10 -0.84
N LYS A 121 -16.20 -7.54 -1.03
CA LYS A 121 -15.90 -8.80 -1.73
C LYS A 121 -16.44 -10.02 -1.00
N ALA A 122 -16.40 -10.04 0.33
CA ALA A 122 -17.01 -11.11 1.12
C ALA A 122 -18.53 -11.17 0.93
N SER A 123 -19.20 -10.01 0.98
CA SER A 123 -20.65 -9.91 0.73
C SER A 123 -21.04 -10.36 -0.69
N GLU A 124 -20.26 -9.98 -1.70
CA GLU A 124 -20.49 -10.45 -3.08
C GLU A 124 -20.35 -11.96 -3.23
N ARG A 125 -19.33 -12.56 -2.58
CA ARG A 125 -19.14 -14.02 -2.59
C ARG A 125 -20.30 -14.73 -1.89
N ALA A 126 -20.73 -14.25 -0.72
CA ALA A 126 -21.88 -14.79 0.00
C ALA A 126 -23.16 -14.70 -0.83
N ARG A 127 -23.40 -13.58 -1.54
CA ARG A 127 -24.56 -13.41 -2.43
C ARG A 127 -24.51 -14.34 -3.65
N LYS A 128 -23.32 -14.57 -4.23
CA LYS A 128 -23.17 -15.51 -5.34
C LYS A 128 -23.40 -16.94 -4.87
N ASN A 129 -22.86 -17.34 -3.73
CA ASN A 129 -23.10 -18.66 -3.15
C ASN A 129 -24.56 -18.88 -2.78
N GLY A 130 -25.24 -17.87 -2.19
CA GLY A 130 -26.66 -17.94 -1.90
C GLY A 130 -27.54 -18.07 -3.15
N LYS A 131 -27.17 -17.42 -4.27
CA LYS A 131 -27.85 -17.61 -5.56
C LYS A 131 -27.67 -19.02 -6.11
N GLY A 132 -26.43 -19.56 -6.02
CA GLY A 132 -26.17 -20.95 -6.44
C GLY A 132 -26.99 -21.95 -5.65
N THR A 133 -27.05 -21.82 -4.33
CA THR A 133 -27.87 -22.71 -3.48
C THR A 133 -29.36 -22.59 -3.79
N ARG A 134 -29.86 -21.39 -4.08
CA ARG A 134 -31.26 -21.19 -4.45
C ARG A 134 -31.59 -21.80 -5.83
N GLN A 135 -30.64 -21.72 -6.77
CA GLN A 135 -30.83 -22.35 -8.09
C GLN A 135 -30.85 -23.88 -7.97
N VAL A 136 -29.91 -24.47 -7.23
CA VAL A 136 -29.89 -25.94 -6.99
C VAL A 136 -31.17 -26.42 -6.34
N LYS A 137 -31.72 -25.68 -5.37
CA LYS A 137 -33.02 -26.01 -4.75
C LYS A 137 -34.16 -25.95 -5.78
N LYS A 138 -34.20 -24.91 -6.63
CA LYS A 138 -35.21 -24.81 -7.70
C LYS A 138 -35.15 -25.98 -8.67
N ASP A 139 -33.95 -26.35 -9.08
CA ASP A 139 -33.75 -27.44 -10.03
C ASP A 139 -34.17 -28.76 -9.43
N LYS A 140 -33.93 -29.02 -8.12
CA LYS A 140 -34.41 -30.18 -7.40
C LYS A 140 -35.94 -30.23 -7.31
N VAL A 141 -36.56 -29.11 -6.99
CA VAL A 141 -38.04 -28.99 -6.93
C VAL A 141 -38.65 -29.27 -8.30
N LEU A 142 -38.08 -28.68 -9.35
CA LEU A 142 -38.55 -28.92 -10.72
C LEU A 142 -38.41 -30.38 -11.16
N ALA A 143 -37.27 -31.02 -10.86
CA ALA A 143 -37.08 -32.45 -11.16
C ALA A 143 -38.09 -33.33 -10.44
N TYR A 144 -38.32 -33.07 -9.13
CA TYR A 144 -39.30 -33.83 -8.36
C TYR A 144 -40.74 -33.66 -8.89
N LEU A 145 -41.14 -32.44 -9.24
CA LEU A 145 -42.48 -32.19 -9.83
C LEU A 145 -42.64 -32.78 -11.22
N THR A 146 -41.56 -32.94 -11.98
CA THR A 146 -41.62 -33.60 -13.29
C THR A 146 -41.86 -35.09 -13.15
N GLU A 147 -41.30 -35.72 -12.12
CA GLU A 147 -41.51 -37.14 -11.83
C GLU A 147 -42.83 -37.42 -11.07
N HIS A 148 -43.34 -36.44 -10.32
CA HIS A 148 -44.53 -36.54 -9.48
C HIS A 148 -45.48 -35.37 -9.72
N PRO A 149 -46.21 -35.31 -10.85
CA PRO A 149 -47.07 -34.17 -11.20
C PRO A 149 -48.23 -33.91 -10.24
N GLU A 150 -48.62 -34.91 -9.45
CA GLU A 150 -49.72 -34.86 -8.46
C GLU A 150 -49.20 -34.49 -7.04
N ALA A 151 -47.88 -34.23 -6.86
CA ALA A 151 -47.29 -33.99 -5.56
C ALA A 151 -47.80 -32.67 -4.92
N THR A 152 -48.16 -32.75 -3.65
CA THR A 152 -48.57 -31.58 -2.85
C THR A 152 -47.37 -30.73 -2.42
N ASN A 153 -47.61 -29.45 -2.13
CA ASN A 153 -46.55 -28.56 -1.66
C ASN A 153 -45.82 -29.06 -0.40
N THR A 154 -46.50 -29.85 0.44
CA THR A 154 -45.91 -30.41 1.68
C THR A 154 -44.93 -31.54 1.33
N GLU A 155 -45.24 -32.41 0.41
CA GLU A 155 -44.39 -33.51 -0.04
C GLU A 155 -43.14 -32.99 -0.79
N VAL A 156 -43.28 -31.92 -1.55
CA VAL A 156 -42.16 -31.27 -2.22
C VAL A 156 -41.20 -30.63 -1.19
N ALA A 157 -41.72 -30.06 -0.12
CA ALA A 157 -40.89 -29.43 0.91
C ALA A 157 -40.09 -30.43 1.76
N GLU A 158 -40.63 -31.66 1.95
CA GLU A 158 -39.94 -32.69 2.73
C GLU A 158 -38.84 -33.43 1.95
N LYS A 159 -38.86 -33.42 0.61
CA LYS A 159 -37.94 -34.19 -0.25
C LYS A 159 -36.95 -33.34 -1.06
N THR A 160 -36.94 -32.02 -0.94
CA THR A 160 -36.04 -31.08 -1.68
C THR A 160 -35.27 -30.16 -0.76
#